data_1d31f577c1fbbe951bc0d286af9fdcb0
#
_entry.id   1d31f577c1fbbe951bc0d286af9fdcb0
#
_cell.length_a   1.000
_cell.length_b   1.000
_cell.length_c   1.000
_cell.angle_alpha   90.00
_cell.angle_beta   90.00
_cell.angle_gamma   90.00
#
_symmetry.space_group_name_H-M   'P 1'
#
loop_
_entity.id
_entity.type
_entity.pdbx_description
1 polymer ?
#
loop_
_entity_poly.entity_id
_entity_poly.type
_entity_poly.pdbx_seq_one_letter_code
_entity_poly.pdbx_strand_id
1 'polypeptide(L)'
;DEAGAVAALEALASVREGDAYAKAATIFSVYTAINSGDAATLLGKLDPLIGEDGVFTELALELKAQVLARDGKGAEALVVLETLLEREGLERDLQTRAETLRDSLGSGS
;
A
#
# COMPACT_ATOMS: atom_id res chain seq x y z
N ASP A 1 6.11 1.34 -9.48
CA ASP A 1 5.16 2.30 -10.04
C ASP A 1 5.52 3.72 -9.64
N GLU A 2 5.73 4.57 -10.63
CA GLU A 2 6.13 5.97 -10.40
C GLU A 2 5.11 6.73 -9.58
N ALA A 3 3.82 6.51 -9.81
CA ALA A 3 2.78 7.21 -9.06
C ALA A 3 2.82 6.85 -7.58
N GLY A 4 3.11 5.58 -7.26
CA GLY A 4 3.26 5.16 -5.87
C GLY A 4 4.48 5.78 -5.21
N ALA A 5 5.61 5.85 -5.95
CA ALA A 5 6.83 6.47 -5.43
C ALA A 5 6.63 7.98 -5.21
N VAL A 6 5.95 8.65 -6.14
CA VAL A 6 5.66 10.08 -6.00
C VAL A 6 4.77 10.32 -4.78
N ALA A 7 3.73 9.51 -4.61
CA ALA A 7 2.84 9.65 -3.44
C ALA A 7 3.60 9.47 -2.14
N ALA A 8 4.51 8.49 -2.07
CA ALA A 8 5.33 8.27 -0.87
C ALA A 8 6.26 9.44 -0.60
N LEU A 9 6.87 10.00 -1.66
CA LEU A 9 7.75 11.15 -1.52
C LEU A 9 6.99 12.41 -1.09
N GLU A 10 5.79 12.61 -1.62
CA GLU A 10 4.96 13.73 -1.22
C GLU A 10 4.55 13.61 0.25
N ALA A 11 4.19 12.41 0.69
CA ALA A 11 3.86 12.17 2.08
C ALA A 11 5.07 12.46 2.97
N LEU A 12 6.26 12.01 2.56
CA LEU A 12 7.50 12.29 3.28
C LEU A 12 7.77 13.78 3.37
N ALA A 13 7.56 14.52 2.28
CA ALA A 13 7.81 15.96 2.24
C ALA A 13 6.88 16.73 3.19
N SER A 14 5.68 16.21 3.47
CA SER A 14 4.73 16.87 4.35
C SER A 14 4.94 16.54 5.82
N VAL A 15 5.86 15.65 6.14
CA VAL A 15 6.06 15.11 7.48
C VAL A 15 7.21 15.84 8.18
N ARG A 16 7.03 16.15 9.46
CA ARG A 16 8.00 16.92 10.23
C ARG A 16 8.52 16.22 11.48
N GLU A 17 7.95 15.06 11.82
CA GLU A 17 8.33 14.32 13.02
C GLU A 17 9.15 13.09 12.69
N GLY A 18 10.11 12.74 13.55
CA GLY A 18 11.00 11.60 13.30
C GLY A 18 10.25 10.29 13.13
N ASP A 19 9.14 10.10 13.87
CA ASP A 19 8.33 8.90 13.78
C ASP A 19 7.69 8.77 12.40
N ALA A 20 7.20 9.87 11.87
CA ALA A 20 6.59 9.89 10.55
C ALA A 20 7.64 9.70 9.45
N TYR A 21 8.87 10.20 9.66
CA TYR A 21 9.98 9.89 8.76
C TYR A 21 10.27 8.40 8.72
N ALA A 22 10.27 7.74 9.88
CA ALA A 22 10.51 6.31 9.94
C ALA A 22 9.43 5.55 9.18
N LYS A 23 8.18 5.97 9.32
CA LYS A 23 7.05 5.36 8.61
C LYS A 23 7.16 5.57 7.10
N ALA A 24 7.51 6.78 6.67
CA ALA A 24 7.71 7.08 5.26
C ALA A 24 8.86 6.26 4.68
N ALA A 25 9.94 6.12 5.43
CA ALA A 25 11.07 5.31 5.00
C ALA A 25 10.67 3.84 4.85
N THR A 26 9.81 3.34 5.75
CA THR A 26 9.28 1.98 5.65
C THR A 26 8.46 1.81 4.37
N ILE A 27 7.56 2.75 4.08
CA ILE A 27 6.76 2.71 2.85
C ILE A 27 7.67 2.68 1.62
N PHE A 28 8.67 3.55 1.59
CA PHE A 28 9.59 3.62 0.46
C PHE A 28 10.38 2.32 0.30
N SER A 29 10.86 1.77 1.42
CA SER A 29 11.58 0.51 1.44
C SER A 29 10.74 -0.65 0.88
N VAL A 30 9.48 -0.74 1.30
CA VAL A 30 8.58 -1.78 0.80
C VAL A 30 8.30 -1.56 -0.69
N TYR A 31 8.06 -0.32 -1.08
CA TYR A 31 7.80 0.01 -2.49
C TYR A 31 8.95 -0.45 -3.38
N THR A 32 10.19 -0.16 -2.99
CA THR A 32 11.35 -0.55 -3.80
C THR A 32 11.57 -2.05 -3.86
N ALA A 33 11.12 -2.78 -2.85
CA ALA A 33 11.28 -4.24 -2.79
C ALA A 33 10.03 -5.01 -3.19
N ILE A 34 9.02 -4.31 -3.72
CA ILE A 34 7.68 -4.90 -3.92
C ILE A 34 7.68 -6.15 -4.82
N ASN A 35 8.57 -6.20 -5.78
CA ASN A 35 8.61 -7.31 -6.74
C ASN A 35 9.64 -8.38 -6.40
N SER A 36 10.52 -8.16 -5.43
CA SER A 36 11.63 -9.08 -5.17
C SER A 36 11.78 -9.45 -3.70
N GLY A 37 11.21 -8.65 -2.79
CA GLY A 37 11.35 -8.91 -1.38
C GLY A 37 10.52 -10.10 -0.91
N ASP A 38 10.90 -10.65 0.24
CA ASP A 38 10.16 -11.72 0.87
C ASP A 38 8.78 -11.22 1.33
N ALA A 39 7.71 -11.89 0.89
CA ALA A 39 6.35 -11.43 1.16
C ALA A 39 6.06 -11.28 2.65
N ALA A 40 6.45 -12.26 3.46
CA ALA A 40 6.20 -12.20 4.90
C ALA A 40 6.91 -11.02 5.55
N THR A 41 8.14 -10.73 5.12
CA THR A 41 8.90 -9.60 5.62
C THR A 41 8.23 -8.28 5.23
N LEU A 42 7.81 -8.15 3.98
CA LEU A 42 7.16 -6.93 3.51
C LEU A 42 5.84 -6.69 4.23
N LEU A 43 5.03 -7.73 4.39
CA LEU A 43 3.75 -7.63 5.11
C LEU A 43 3.98 -7.25 6.57
N GLY A 44 5.00 -7.80 7.20
CA GLY A 44 5.35 -7.47 8.58
C GLY A 44 5.71 -6.00 8.77
N LYS A 45 6.32 -5.39 7.75
CA LYS A 45 6.66 -3.96 7.78
C LYS A 45 5.43 -3.08 7.60
N LEU A 46 4.43 -3.54 6.85
CA LEU A 46 3.24 -2.75 6.54
C LEU A 46 2.19 -2.79 7.65
N ASP A 47 2.07 -3.92 8.35
CA ASP A 47 1.00 -4.10 9.33
C ASP A 47 0.94 -3.02 10.41
N PRO A 48 2.07 -2.58 11.01
CA PRO A 48 2.00 -1.49 12.00
C PRO A 48 1.46 -0.19 11.43
N LEU A 49 1.74 0.10 10.16
CA LEU A 49 1.27 1.31 9.51
C LEU A 49 -0.24 1.28 9.26
N ILE A 50 -0.78 0.09 9.07
CA ILE A 50 -2.21 -0.10 8.87
C ILE A 50 -2.94 -0.05 10.21
N GLY A 51 -2.35 -0.66 11.24
CA GLY A 51 -2.96 -0.71 12.56
C GLY A 51 -3.06 0.64 13.25
N GLU A 52 -2.11 1.53 12.97
CA GLU A 52 -2.14 2.90 13.48
C GLU A 52 -2.72 3.82 12.42
N ASP A 53 -4.01 3.96 12.35
CA ASP A 53 -4.65 4.77 11.32
C ASP A 53 -4.02 6.16 11.22
N GLY A 54 -3.47 6.48 10.07
CA GLY A 54 -2.75 7.73 9.86
C GLY A 54 -2.46 8.00 8.40
N VAL A 55 -1.53 8.93 8.17
CA VAL A 55 -1.20 9.43 6.83
C VAL A 55 -0.79 8.32 5.86
N PHE A 56 -0.09 7.30 6.36
CA PHE A 56 0.46 6.26 5.50
C PHE A 56 -0.41 5.01 5.41
N THR A 57 -1.54 4.98 6.12
CA THR A 57 -2.39 3.79 6.17
C THR A 57 -2.86 3.38 4.77
N GLU A 58 -3.30 4.33 3.96
CA GLU A 58 -3.84 4.04 2.64
C GLU A 58 -2.77 3.53 1.68
N LEU A 59 -1.58 4.13 1.72
CA LEU A 59 -0.46 3.63 0.92
C LEU A 59 -0.04 2.24 1.37
N ALA A 60 -0.04 2.00 2.68
CA ALA A 60 0.31 0.69 3.21
C ALA A 60 -0.71 -0.37 2.80
N LEU A 61 -2.00 -0.03 2.78
CA LEU A 61 -3.03 -0.95 2.29
C LEU A 61 -2.83 -1.29 0.82
N GLU A 62 -2.54 -0.30 0.00
CA GLU A 62 -2.26 -0.54 -1.42
C GLU A 62 -1.08 -1.50 -1.59
N LEU A 63 0.02 -1.23 -0.89
CA LEU A 63 1.20 -2.07 -0.98
C LEU A 63 0.93 -3.48 -0.46
N LYS A 64 0.17 -3.60 0.63
CA LYS A 64 -0.21 -4.92 1.15
C LYS A 64 -0.97 -5.73 0.11
N ALA A 65 -1.93 -5.10 -0.57
CA ALA A 65 -2.68 -5.78 -1.63
C ALA A 65 -1.76 -6.25 -2.75
N GLN A 66 -0.79 -5.41 -3.14
CA GLN A 66 0.17 -5.77 -4.18
C GLN A 66 1.04 -6.97 -3.77
N VAL A 67 1.52 -6.97 -2.53
CA VAL A 67 2.33 -8.08 -2.03
C VAL A 67 1.51 -9.37 -2.00
N LEU A 68 0.29 -9.30 -1.51
CA LEU A 68 -0.59 -10.47 -1.44
C LEU A 68 -0.90 -11.00 -2.84
N ALA A 69 -1.17 -10.12 -3.80
CA ALA A 69 -1.45 -10.52 -5.17
C ALA A 69 -0.23 -11.22 -5.78
N ARG A 70 0.97 -10.65 -5.57
CA ARG A 70 2.20 -11.25 -6.05
C ARG A 70 2.44 -12.63 -5.44
N ASP A 71 2.05 -12.80 -4.16
CA ASP A 71 2.27 -14.05 -3.43
C ASP A 71 1.20 -15.11 -3.73
N GLY A 72 0.34 -14.85 -4.71
CA GLY A 72 -0.70 -15.80 -5.08
C GLY A 72 -1.92 -15.80 -4.16
N LYS A 73 -2.06 -14.78 -3.32
CA LYS A 73 -3.15 -14.66 -2.36
C LYS A 73 -4.17 -13.63 -2.82
N GLY A 74 -4.70 -13.83 -4.03
CA GLY A 74 -5.61 -12.89 -4.66
C GLY A 74 -6.88 -12.62 -3.85
N ALA A 75 -7.43 -13.64 -3.20
CA ALA A 75 -8.64 -13.45 -2.38
C ALA A 75 -8.38 -12.53 -1.19
N GLU A 76 -7.23 -12.69 -0.53
CA GLU A 76 -6.85 -11.81 0.57
C GLU A 76 -6.57 -10.40 0.08
N ALA A 77 -5.93 -10.29 -1.10
CA ALA A 77 -5.68 -8.98 -1.70
C ALA A 77 -6.98 -8.24 -2.00
N LEU A 78 -8.00 -8.96 -2.48
CA LEU A 78 -9.31 -8.35 -2.75
C LEU A 78 -9.93 -7.78 -1.47
N VAL A 79 -9.84 -8.49 -0.36
CA VAL A 79 -10.37 -8.00 0.92
C VAL A 79 -9.67 -6.70 1.31
N VAL A 80 -8.34 -6.65 1.18
CA VAL A 80 -7.57 -5.46 1.50
C VAL A 80 -7.97 -4.29 0.60
N LEU A 81 -8.14 -4.55 -0.70
CA LEU A 81 -8.54 -3.51 -1.65
C LEU A 81 -9.94 -2.97 -1.35
N GLU A 82 -10.86 -3.85 -0.97
CA GLU A 82 -12.20 -3.41 -0.59
C GLU A 82 -12.16 -2.52 0.65
N THR A 83 -11.35 -2.89 1.63
CA THR A 83 -11.15 -2.07 2.83
C THR A 83 -10.61 -0.69 2.44
N LEU A 84 -9.62 -0.66 1.55
CA LEU A 84 -9.05 0.60 1.08
C LEU A 84 -10.08 1.45 0.36
N LEU A 85 -10.85 0.84 -0.55
CA LEU A 85 -11.81 1.58 -1.37
C LEU A 85 -13.02 2.09 -0.59
N GLU A 86 -13.26 1.55 0.60
CA GLU A 86 -14.33 2.02 1.48
C GLU A 86 -13.95 3.26 2.27
N ARG A 87 -12.69 3.65 2.27
CA ARG A 87 -12.25 4.79 3.05
C ARG A 87 -12.73 6.09 2.43
N GLU A 88 -13.21 7.00 3.28
CA GLU A 88 -13.67 8.32 2.84
C GLU A 88 -12.48 9.21 2.52
N GLY A 89 -12.65 10.08 1.52
CA GLY A 89 -11.62 11.03 1.15
C GLY A 89 -10.42 10.43 0.46
N LEU A 90 -10.57 9.21 -0.07
CA LEU A 90 -9.47 8.53 -0.76
C LEU A 90 -9.03 9.35 -1.97
N GLU A 91 -7.72 9.57 -2.08
CA GLU A 91 -7.14 10.32 -3.19
C GLU A 91 -7.44 9.61 -4.51
N ARG A 92 -7.77 10.38 -5.55
CA ARG A 92 -8.29 9.84 -6.80
C ARG A 92 -7.32 8.86 -7.49
N ASP A 93 -6.05 9.20 -7.55
CA ASP A 93 -5.09 8.34 -8.23
C ASP A 93 -4.92 7.01 -7.49
N LEU A 94 -4.92 7.07 -6.17
CA LEU A 94 -4.86 5.87 -5.35
C LEU A 94 -6.11 5.02 -5.55
N GLN A 95 -7.28 5.66 -5.59
CA GLN A 95 -8.54 4.97 -5.84
C GLN A 95 -8.50 4.26 -7.19
N THR A 96 -8.03 4.93 -8.23
CA THR A 96 -7.94 4.36 -9.58
C THR A 96 -7.00 3.17 -9.61
N ARG A 97 -5.84 3.27 -8.95
CA ARG A 97 -4.90 2.15 -8.89
C ARG A 97 -5.49 0.96 -8.15
N ALA A 98 -6.19 1.21 -7.05
CA ALA A 98 -6.82 0.15 -6.26
C ALA A 98 -7.93 -0.54 -7.06
N GLU A 99 -8.75 0.24 -7.77
CA GLU A 99 -9.81 -0.32 -8.62
C GLU A 99 -9.22 -1.15 -9.75
N THR A 100 -8.15 -0.68 -10.36
CA THR A 100 -7.49 -1.39 -11.44
C THR A 100 -6.95 -2.74 -10.96
N LEU A 101 -6.31 -2.77 -9.80
CA LEU A 101 -5.80 -4.01 -9.25
C LEU A 101 -6.96 -4.95 -8.87
N ARG A 102 -8.01 -4.41 -8.25
CA ARG A 102 -9.19 -5.20 -7.91
C ARG A 102 -9.79 -5.87 -9.15
N ASP A 103 -9.95 -5.11 -10.22
CA ASP A 103 -10.54 -5.63 -11.45
C ASP A 103 -9.64 -6.71 -12.07
N SER A 104 -8.34 -6.49 -12.03
CA SER A 104 -7.37 -7.47 -12.53
C SER A 104 -7.47 -8.79 -11.76
N LEU A 105 -7.60 -8.73 -10.45
CA LEU A 105 -7.70 -9.93 -9.61
C LEU A 105 -9.04 -10.63 -9.79
N GLY A 106 -10.11 -9.86 -9.93
CA GLY A 106 -11.44 -10.43 -10.10
C GLY A 106 -11.64 -11.12 -11.42
N SER A 107 -11.03 -10.60 -12.49
CA SER A 107 -11.19 -11.14 -13.83
C SER A 107 -10.11 -12.16 -14.22
N GLY A 108 -9.00 -12.19 -13.51
CA GLY A 108 -7.87 -13.06 -13.86
C GLY A 108 -7.90 -14.42 -13.24
N SER A 109 -8.88 -14.71 -12.44
CA SER A 109 -8.96 -15.97 -11.73
C SER A 109 -9.56 -17.11 -12.54
#